data_cc36eebcabd6d0b41c366d8f0360c522
#
_entry.id   cc36eebcabd6d0b41c366d8f0360c522
#
_cell.length_a   1.000
_cell.length_b   1.000
_cell.length_c   1.000
_cell.angle_alpha   90.00
_cell.angle_beta   90.00
_cell.angle_gamma   90.00
#
_symmetry.space_group_name_H-M   'P 1'
#
loop_
_entity.id
_entity.type
_entity.pdbx_description
1 polymer ?
#
loop_
_entity_poly.entity_id
_entity_poly.type
_entity_poly.pdbx_seq_one_letter_code
_entity_poly.pdbx_strand_id
1 'polypeptide(L)'
;MMANITKKPNGTFLIRVSNGMKNGKQDLVSTIYKPPVGTTSAMARKAAEKYAVLFEELVHSGGYEKKQAVSREIRARRRMTIEQFVQDYYYPSIQKHLSPTTCRTYELIIDSLILPSFGRVELEDVDSTHIQSFVDFLSTPEASAKGEHGLSPASVKRYSTVFSSIITEAWKQKFIETNPIGKNYIHYPKIVQPQLEAYSDEEVEQLMEALENEDIRTRALLTLAVTTGMRRGELVGLMWDDIDFDKQIITISRSVYKPKGEEQRIKATKSVSSNRTVYIPESCSRVLYELKIQQASDKRHSCFSISFANGSYCGNC
;
A
#
# COMPACT_ATOMS: atom_id res chain seq x y z
N MET A 1 -6.29 -50.84 -21.68
CA MET A 1 -7.23 -51.33 -20.65
C MET A 1 -8.44 -50.40 -20.67
N MET A 2 -9.65 -50.96 -20.82
CA MET A 2 -10.86 -50.12 -20.90
C MET A 2 -11.24 -49.56 -19.51
N ALA A 3 -11.75 -48.33 -19.50
CA ALA A 3 -12.28 -47.71 -18.29
C ALA A 3 -13.38 -48.55 -17.63
N ASN A 4 -13.32 -48.75 -16.33
CA ASN A 4 -14.36 -49.45 -15.59
C ASN A 4 -15.47 -48.45 -15.20
N ILE A 5 -16.73 -48.78 -15.57
CA ILE A 5 -17.89 -47.92 -15.35
C ILE A 5 -18.87 -48.62 -14.43
N THR A 6 -19.14 -48.05 -13.27
CA THR A 6 -20.06 -48.58 -12.25
C THR A 6 -21.20 -47.57 -12.03
N LYS A 7 -22.45 -48.00 -12.22
CA LYS A 7 -23.63 -47.16 -11.91
C LYS A 7 -23.86 -47.15 -10.39
N LYS A 8 -24.02 -45.97 -9.82
CA LYS A 8 -24.36 -45.75 -8.41
C LYS A 8 -25.88 -45.71 -8.19
N PRO A 9 -26.36 -45.97 -6.96
CA PRO A 9 -27.81 -45.93 -6.64
C PRO A 9 -28.45 -44.57 -6.91
N ASN A 10 -27.70 -43.45 -6.83
CA ASN A 10 -28.17 -42.12 -7.10
C ASN A 10 -28.22 -41.74 -8.60
N GLY A 11 -28.09 -42.69 -9.51
CA GLY A 11 -28.16 -42.50 -10.96
C GLY A 11 -26.90 -41.97 -11.59
N THR A 12 -25.82 -41.72 -10.84
CA THR A 12 -24.52 -41.29 -11.38
C THR A 12 -23.64 -42.47 -11.76
N PHE A 13 -22.63 -42.29 -12.56
CA PHE A 13 -21.66 -43.29 -12.98
C PHE A 13 -20.29 -43.00 -12.43
N LEU A 14 -19.70 -43.94 -11.69
CA LEU A 14 -18.32 -43.93 -11.28
C LEU A 14 -17.46 -44.56 -12.38
N ILE A 15 -16.53 -43.80 -12.92
CA ILE A 15 -15.60 -44.20 -13.97
C ILE A 15 -14.22 -44.29 -13.36
N ARG A 16 -13.54 -45.42 -13.55
CA ARG A 16 -12.19 -45.69 -13.08
C ARG A 16 -11.28 -46.04 -14.24
N VAL A 17 -10.12 -45.39 -14.31
CA VAL A 17 -9.10 -45.60 -15.33
C VAL A 17 -7.78 -45.94 -14.66
N SER A 18 -7.03 -46.88 -15.20
CA SER A 18 -5.68 -47.18 -14.73
C SER A 18 -4.68 -46.19 -15.31
N ASN A 19 -3.89 -45.57 -14.43
CA ASN A 19 -2.79 -44.64 -14.76
C ASN A 19 -1.42 -45.32 -14.66
N GLY A 20 -1.40 -46.68 -14.80
CA GLY A 20 -0.20 -47.46 -14.69
C GLY A 20 0.06 -48.07 -13.29
N MET A 21 1.29 -48.34 -12.97
CA MET A 21 1.71 -48.91 -11.66
C MET A 21 2.49 -47.85 -10.87
N LYS A 22 2.17 -47.67 -9.60
CA LYS A 22 2.86 -46.78 -8.69
C LYS A 22 3.18 -47.49 -7.38
N ASN A 23 4.45 -47.56 -7.03
CA ASN A 23 4.92 -48.28 -5.84
C ASN A 23 4.43 -49.77 -5.77
N GLY A 24 4.44 -50.49 -6.91
CA GLY A 24 4.02 -51.87 -6.99
C GLY A 24 2.51 -52.12 -6.94
N LYS A 25 1.68 -51.05 -6.89
CA LYS A 25 0.21 -51.13 -6.92
C LYS A 25 -0.33 -50.40 -8.14
N GLN A 26 -1.48 -50.88 -8.62
CA GLN A 26 -2.16 -50.21 -9.74
C GLN A 26 -2.65 -48.83 -9.32
N ASP A 27 -2.20 -47.77 -10.01
CA ASP A 27 -2.70 -46.40 -9.82
C ASP A 27 -4.01 -46.22 -10.57
N LEU A 28 -5.11 -46.05 -9.79
CA LEU A 28 -6.47 -45.94 -10.32
C LEU A 28 -6.99 -44.51 -10.12
N VAL A 29 -7.24 -43.87 -11.22
CA VAL A 29 -7.86 -42.52 -11.24
C VAL A 29 -9.37 -42.67 -11.45
N SER A 30 -10.18 -41.95 -10.69
CA SER A 30 -11.63 -42.02 -10.77
C SER A 30 -12.31 -40.68 -10.92
N THR A 31 -13.42 -40.66 -11.65
CA THR A 31 -14.32 -39.49 -11.79
C THR A 31 -15.76 -39.91 -11.71
N ILE A 32 -16.67 -38.97 -11.42
CA ILE A 32 -18.11 -39.21 -11.39
C ILE A 32 -18.77 -38.45 -12.53
N TYR A 33 -19.44 -39.20 -13.40
CA TYR A 33 -20.29 -38.63 -14.42
C TYR A 33 -21.73 -38.51 -13.93
N LYS A 34 -22.30 -37.29 -14.04
CA LYS A 34 -23.71 -37.00 -13.73
C LYS A 34 -24.47 -36.80 -15.05
N PRO A 35 -25.39 -37.68 -15.42
CA PRO A 35 -26.20 -37.46 -16.62
C PRO A 35 -27.13 -36.26 -16.41
N PRO A 36 -27.50 -35.55 -17.51
CA PRO A 36 -28.48 -34.46 -17.44
C PRO A 36 -29.84 -34.97 -16.95
N VAL A 37 -30.57 -34.09 -16.25
CA VAL A 37 -31.92 -34.40 -15.75
C VAL A 37 -32.84 -34.72 -16.92
N GLY A 38 -33.67 -35.77 -16.83
CA GLY A 38 -34.59 -36.23 -17.88
C GLY A 38 -33.97 -37.22 -18.87
N THR A 39 -32.72 -37.65 -18.71
CA THR A 39 -32.07 -38.61 -19.58
C THR A 39 -32.52 -40.06 -19.20
N THR A 40 -32.95 -40.85 -20.19
CA THR A 40 -33.28 -42.28 -19.96
C THR A 40 -32.05 -43.09 -19.54
N SER A 41 -32.24 -44.17 -18.76
CA SER A 41 -31.13 -44.99 -18.24
C SER A 41 -30.20 -45.51 -19.36
N ALA A 42 -30.75 -45.87 -20.53
CA ALA A 42 -29.95 -46.32 -21.68
C ALA A 42 -29.12 -45.18 -22.31
N MET A 43 -29.69 -43.98 -22.48
CA MET A 43 -28.99 -42.82 -22.99
C MET A 43 -27.92 -42.36 -22.00
N ALA A 44 -28.22 -42.35 -20.70
CA ALA A 44 -27.27 -41.99 -19.62
C ALA A 44 -26.04 -42.92 -19.60
N ARG A 45 -26.24 -44.22 -19.80
CA ARG A 45 -25.16 -45.22 -19.90
C ARG A 45 -24.28 -44.97 -21.13
N LYS A 46 -24.88 -44.78 -22.32
CA LYS A 46 -24.14 -44.50 -23.55
C LYS A 46 -23.36 -43.20 -23.50
N ALA A 47 -23.89 -42.18 -22.81
CA ALA A 47 -23.18 -40.94 -22.56
C ALA A 47 -22.02 -41.10 -21.57
N ALA A 48 -22.20 -41.91 -20.53
CA ALA A 48 -21.13 -42.27 -19.57
C ALA A 48 -19.98 -43.03 -20.25
N GLU A 49 -20.30 -43.93 -21.19
CA GLU A 49 -19.31 -44.68 -21.99
C GLU A 49 -18.49 -43.72 -22.88
N LYS A 50 -19.12 -42.78 -23.58
CA LYS A 50 -18.41 -41.75 -24.34
C LYS A 50 -17.52 -40.89 -23.45
N TYR A 51 -18.02 -40.49 -22.29
CA TYR A 51 -17.24 -39.68 -21.34
C TYR A 51 -16.06 -40.48 -20.79
N ALA A 52 -16.22 -41.83 -20.58
CA ALA A 52 -15.16 -42.68 -20.11
C ALA A 52 -13.97 -42.76 -21.08
N VAL A 53 -14.23 -42.81 -22.39
CA VAL A 53 -13.19 -42.79 -23.42
C VAL A 53 -12.40 -41.46 -23.38
N LEU A 54 -13.09 -40.34 -23.33
CA LEU A 54 -12.44 -39.01 -23.23
C LEU A 54 -11.66 -38.88 -21.92
N PHE A 55 -12.16 -39.42 -20.84
CA PHE A 55 -11.47 -39.43 -19.54
C PHE A 55 -10.22 -40.31 -19.56
N GLU A 56 -10.26 -41.45 -20.22
CA GLU A 56 -9.12 -42.34 -20.40
C GLU A 56 -8.00 -41.66 -21.21
N GLU A 57 -8.35 -41.01 -22.33
CA GLU A 57 -7.40 -40.20 -23.10
C GLU A 57 -6.79 -39.07 -22.28
N LEU A 58 -7.59 -38.38 -21.46
CA LEU A 58 -7.11 -37.29 -20.59
C LEU A 58 -6.11 -37.80 -19.53
N VAL A 59 -6.37 -38.98 -18.97
CA VAL A 59 -5.49 -39.65 -17.97
C VAL A 59 -4.17 -40.04 -18.63
N HIS A 60 -4.22 -40.78 -19.77
CA HIS A 60 -3.04 -41.28 -20.43
C HIS A 60 -2.17 -40.16 -21.08
N SER A 61 -2.77 -39.04 -21.45
CA SER A 61 -2.03 -37.87 -21.96
C SER A 61 -1.35 -37.02 -20.86
N GLY A 62 -1.51 -37.40 -19.58
CA GLY A 62 -1.06 -36.59 -18.43
C GLY A 62 -1.85 -35.30 -18.19
N GLY A 63 -2.91 -35.06 -18.98
CA GLY A 63 -3.76 -33.89 -18.86
C GLY A 63 -4.57 -33.87 -17.56
N TYR A 64 -4.89 -35.05 -17.01
CA TYR A 64 -5.59 -35.17 -15.74
C TYR A 64 -4.74 -34.69 -14.55
N GLU A 65 -3.46 -35.09 -14.51
CA GLU A 65 -2.54 -34.65 -13.45
C GLU A 65 -2.29 -33.13 -13.51
N LYS A 66 -2.09 -32.60 -14.74
CA LYS A 66 -1.99 -31.14 -14.95
C LYS A 66 -3.24 -30.41 -14.47
N LYS A 67 -4.43 -30.92 -14.79
CA LYS A 67 -5.71 -30.32 -14.35
C LYS A 67 -5.88 -30.42 -12.83
N GLN A 68 -5.47 -31.52 -12.20
CA GLN A 68 -5.48 -31.64 -10.74
C GLN A 68 -4.47 -30.73 -10.06
N ALA A 69 -3.25 -30.61 -10.61
CA ALA A 69 -2.22 -29.70 -10.10
C ALA A 69 -2.72 -28.24 -10.12
N VAL A 70 -3.28 -27.81 -11.25
CA VAL A 70 -3.89 -26.47 -11.37
C VAL A 70 -5.05 -26.30 -10.37
N SER A 71 -5.91 -27.30 -10.22
CA SER A 71 -7.04 -27.24 -9.26
C SER A 71 -6.55 -27.19 -7.80
N ARG A 72 -5.47 -27.92 -7.47
CA ARG A 72 -4.84 -27.87 -6.14
C ARG A 72 -4.19 -26.52 -5.87
N GLU A 73 -3.51 -25.96 -6.86
CA GLU A 73 -2.91 -24.64 -6.76
C GLU A 73 -3.97 -23.55 -6.58
N ILE A 74 -5.04 -23.57 -7.37
CA ILE A 74 -6.18 -22.67 -7.20
C ILE A 74 -6.78 -22.82 -5.79
N ARG A 75 -6.98 -24.05 -5.31
CA ARG A 75 -7.52 -24.30 -3.97
C ARG A 75 -6.59 -23.84 -2.86
N ALA A 76 -5.27 -24.01 -3.04
CA ALA A 76 -4.27 -23.52 -2.09
C ALA A 76 -4.24 -21.99 -2.06
N ARG A 77 -4.32 -21.32 -3.22
CA ARG A 77 -4.44 -19.86 -3.30
C ARG A 77 -5.71 -19.33 -2.62
N ARG A 78 -6.83 -20.04 -2.77
CA ARG A 78 -8.12 -19.68 -2.16
C ARG A 78 -8.14 -19.81 -0.64
N ARG A 79 -7.36 -20.76 -0.07
CA ARG A 79 -7.22 -20.93 1.39
C ARG A 79 -6.09 -20.12 2.01
N MET A 80 -5.50 -19.20 1.25
CA MET A 80 -4.45 -18.33 1.75
C MET A 80 -5.02 -17.35 2.76
N THR A 81 -4.37 -17.20 3.91
CA THR A 81 -4.75 -16.22 4.92
C THR A 81 -4.30 -14.81 4.52
N ILE A 82 -4.90 -13.79 5.15
CA ILE A 82 -4.48 -12.39 4.96
C ILE A 82 -3.00 -12.23 5.28
N GLU A 83 -2.50 -12.84 6.38
CA GLU A 83 -1.10 -12.75 6.79
C GLU A 83 -0.17 -13.33 5.71
N GLN A 84 -0.44 -14.53 5.21
CA GLN A 84 0.34 -15.14 4.14
C GLN A 84 0.34 -14.28 2.87
N PHE A 85 -0.82 -13.77 2.47
CA PHE A 85 -0.93 -12.90 1.31
C PHE A 85 -0.16 -11.60 1.48
N VAL A 86 -0.22 -11.00 2.66
CA VAL A 86 0.51 -9.75 2.96
C VAL A 86 2.00 -9.97 2.83
N GLN A 87 2.54 -11.03 3.42
CA GLN A 87 3.97 -11.32 3.40
C GLN A 87 4.47 -11.68 1.99
N ASP A 88 3.76 -12.59 1.30
CA ASP A 88 4.27 -13.18 0.06
C ASP A 88 3.97 -12.31 -1.17
N TYR A 89 2.91 -11.50 -1.15
CA TYR A 89 2.42 -10.79 -2.34
C TYR A 89 2.24 -9.29 -2.15
N TYR A 90 1.61 -8.87 -1.04
CA TYR A 90 1.26 -7.46 -0.86
C TYR A 90 2.48 -6.59 -0.58
N TYR A 91 3.33 -6.95 0.37
CA TYR A 91 4.55 -6.20 0.67
C TYR A 91 5.49 -6.08 -0.55
N PRO A 92 5.81 -7.16 -1.28
CA PRO A 92 6.58 -7.05 -2.52
C PRO A 92 5.93 -6.17 -3.59
N SER A 93 4.58 -6.16 -3.66
CA SER A 93 3.84 -5.32 -4.61
C SER A 93 3.95 -3.83 -4.27
N ILE A 94 3.68 -3.44 -3.02
CA ILE A 94 3.73 -2.03 -2.61
C ILE A 94 5.14 -1.44 -2.68
N GLN A 95 6.18 -2.24 -2.40
CA GLN A 95 7.58 -1.80 -2.48
C GLN A 95 8.00 -1.39 -3.90
N LYS A 96 7.38 -1.96 -4.94
CA LYS A 96 7.63 -1.61 -6.34
C LYS A 96 6.94 -0.30 -6.77
N HIS A 97 5.82 0.05 -6.13
CA HIS A 97 4.94 1.11 -6.63
C HIS A 97 4.82 2.31 -5.69
N LEU A 98 5.11 2.14 -4.40
CA LEU A 98 4.96 3.19 -3.40
C LEU A 98 6.32 3.74 -2.94
N SER A 99 6.28 4.94 -2.37
CA SER A 99 7.48 5.52 -1.76
C SER A 99 7.87 4.75 -0.49
N PRO A 100 9.18 4.66 -0.15
CA PRO A 100 9.63 3.96 1.06
C PRO A 100 8.92 4.42 2.35
N THR A 101 8.66 5.72 2.48
CA THR A 101 7.91 6.28 3.63
C THR A 101 6.46 5.81 3.68
N THR A 102 5.83 5.64 2.50
CA THR A 102 4.47 5.13 2.41
C THR A 102 4.44 3.63 2.75
N CYS A 103 5.37 2.85 2.18
CA CYS A 103 5.51 1.42 2.51
C CYS A 103 5.63 1.22 4.02
N ARG A 104 6.58 1.91 4.67
CA ARG A 104 6.77 1.82 6.11
C ARG A 104 5.52 2.20 6.92
N THR A 105 4.78 3.21 6.48
CA THR A 105 3.52 3.57 7.14
C THR A 105 2.47 2.46 7.01
N TYR A 106 2.39 1.84 5.83
CA TYR A 106 1.49 0.72 5.59
C TYR A 106 1.89 -0.50 6.41
N GLU A 107 3.17 -0.87 6.42
CA GLU A 107 3.72 -1.95 7.23
C GLU A 107 3.36 -1.76 8.72
N LEU A 108 3.60 -0.56 9.28
CA LEU A 108 3.24 -0.28 10.67
C LEU A 108 1.74 -0.46 10.95
N ILE A 109 0.86 0.00 10.07
CA ILE A 109 -0.59 -0.15 10.24
C ILE A 109 -1.00 -1.63 10.13
N ILE A 110 -0.43 -2.33 9.17
CA ILE A 110 -0.72 -3.75 8.92
C ILE A 110 -0.27 -4.60 10.10
N ASP A 111 0.98 -4.48 10.51
CA ASP A 111 1.57 -5.31 11.55
C ASP A 111 0.99 -5.03 12.94
N SER A 112 0.67 -3.75 13.24
CA SER A 112 0.18 -3.37 14.56
C SER A 112 -1.34 -3.46 14.73
N LEU A 113 -2.13 -3.33 13.67
CA LEU A 113 -3.58 -3.21 13.79
C LEU A 113 -4.35 -4.25 12.97
N ILE A 114 -3.88 -4.61 11.77
CA ILE A 114 -4.63 -5.49 10.87
C ILE A 114 -4.32 -6.96 11.15
N LEU A 115 -3.05 -7.36 11.11
CA LEU A 115 -2.64 -8.77 11.27
C LEU A 115 -3.01 -9.36 12.63
N PRO A 116 -2.93 -8.65 13.77
CA PRO A 116 -3.32 -9.22 15.04
C PRO A 116 -4.79 -9.68 15.10
N SER A 117 -5.68 -8.97 14.40
CA SER A 117 -7.11 -9.25 14.41
C SER A 117 -7.59 -10.09 13.22
N PHE A 118 -7.00 -9.90 12.04
CA PHE A 118 -7.50 -10.46 10.78
C PHE A 118 -6.48 -11.34 10.06
N GLY A 119 -5.24 -11.43 10.51
CA GLY A 119 -4.18 -12.15 9.81
C GLY A 119 -4.49 -13.61 9.53
N ARG A 120 -5.24 -14.28 10.41
CA ARG A 120 -5.63 -15.70 10.29
C ARG A 120 -6.88 -15.93 9.45
N VAL A 121 -7.59 -14.89 9.04
CA VAL A 121 -8.78 -14.99 8.20
C VAL A 121 -8.36 -15.42 6.80
N GLU A 122 -9.03 -16.42 6.21
CA GLU A 122 -8.82 -16.79 4.82
C GLU A 122 -9.33 -15.67 3.89
N LEU A 123 -8.61 -15.39 2.81
CA LEU A 123 -8.97 -14.29 1.89
C LEU A 123 -10.37 -14.45 1.29
N GLU A 124 -10.82 -15.68 1.04
CA GLU A 124 -12.15 -15.95 0.51
C GLU A 124 -13.28 -15.66 1.52
N ASP A 125 -12.97 -15.70 2.81
CA ASP A 125 -13.95 -15.45 3.87
C ASP A 125 -14.06 -13.97 4.23
N VAL A 126 -13.18 -13.12 3.67
CA VAL A 126 -13.23 -11.67 3.92
C VAL A 126 -14.44 -11.07 3.23
N ASP A 127 -15.27 -10.40 4.02
CA ASP A 127 -16.43 -9.66 3.56
C ASP A 127 -16.41 -8.21 4.07
N SER A 128 -17.45 -7.45 3.75
CA SER A 128 -17.61 -6.06 4.19
C SER A 128 -17.73 -5.92 5.70
N THR A 129 -18.18 -6.97 6.41
CA THR A 129 -18.35 -6.92 7.88
C THR A 129 -16.99 -6.91 8.58
N HIS A 130 -15.99 -7.59 8.05
CA HIS A 130 -14.61 -7.55 8.56
C HIS A 130 -14.03 -6.14 8.47
N ILE A 131 -14.26 -5.45 7.34
CA ILE A 131 -13.79 -4.07 7.18
C ILE A 131 -14.56 -3.12 8.11
N GLN A 132 -15.88 -3.32 8.27
CA GLN A 132 -16.67 -2.52 9.19
C GLN A 132 -16.23 -2.73 10.64
N SER A 133 -16.01 -3.99 11.05
CA SER A 133 -15.50 -4.29 12.40
C SER A 133 -14.13 -3.64 12.65
N PHE A 134 -13.28 -3.56 11.63
CA PHE A 134 -12.01 -2.84 11.75
C PHE A 134 -12.22 -1.33 11.90
N VAL A 135 -13.13 -0.72 11.13
CA VAL A 135 -13.49 0.70 11.27
C VAL A 135 -14.02 0.99 12.67
N ASP A 136 -14.90 0.12 13.19
CA ASP A 136 -15.47 0.24 14.51
C ASP A 136 -14.39 0.11 15.60
N PHE A 137 -13.50 -0.86 15.50
CA PHE A 137 -12.34 -1.02 16.38
C PHE A 137 -11.44 0.22 16.38
N LEU A 138 -11.12 0.78 15.22
CA LEU A 138 -10.28 1.99 15.12
C LEU A 138 -10.91 3.21 15.83
N SER A 139 -12.21 3.20 16.04
CA SER A 139 -12.94 4.25 16.72
C SER A 139 -12.96 4.08 18.24
N THR A 140 -12.45 2.94 18.76
CA THR A 140 -12.36 2.66 20.20
C THR A 140 -11.04 3.14 20.81
N PRO A 141 -10.98 3.41 22.13
CA PRO A 141 -9.76 3.83 22.82
C PRO A 141 -8.59 2.85 22.66
N GLU A 142 -8.87 1.54 22.54
CA GLU A 142 -7.86 0.48 22.42
C GLU A 142 -7.02 0.58 21.16
N ALA A 143 -7.57 1.20 20.11
CA ALA A 143 -6.83 1.43 18.87
C ALA A 143 -5.84 2.60 18.94
N SER A 144 -5.91 3.41 20.01
CA SER A 144 -5.08 4.59 20.19
C SER A 144 -3.93 4.30 21.16
N ALA A 145 -2.71 4.68 20.79
CA ALA A 145 -1.55 4.58 21.68
C ALA A 145 -1.68 5.42 22.97
N LYS A 146 -2.55 6.42 22.98
CA LYS A 146 -2.84 7.27 24.15
C LYS A 146 -3.94 6.68 25.05
N GLY A 147 -4.75 5.75 24.55
CA GLY A 147 -5.77 5.02 25.33
C GLY A 147 -6.98 5.84 25.82
N GLU A 148 -7.02 7.15 25.56
CA GLU A 148 -8.09 8.02 26.07
C GLU A 148 -9.30 8.08 25.12
N HIS A 149 -9.02 8.15 23.82
CA HIS A 149 -10.04 8.25 22.76
C HIS A 149 -9.63 7.39 21.56
N GLY A 150 -10.63 6.99 20.76
CA GLY A 150 -10.39 6.35 19.46
C GLY A 150 -9.61 7.26 18.51
N LEU A 151 -9.23 6.71 17.37
CA LEU A 151 -8.52 7.47 16.34
C LEU A 151 -9.45 8.53 15.72
N SER A 152 -8.86 9.64 15.24
CA SER A 152 -9.62 10.65 14.52
C SER A 152 -10.31 10.07 13.28
N PRO A 153 -11.49 10.58 12.87
CA PRO A 153 -12.21 10.12 11.67
C PRO A 153 -11.34 10.05 10.42
N ALA A 154 -10.43 11.00 10.24
CA ALA A 154 -9.48 11.02 9.13
C ALA A 154 -8.47 9.87 9.22
N SER A 155 -7.98 9.55 10.43
CA SER A 155 -7.08 8.42 10.68
C SER A 155 -7.81 7.09 10.49
N VAL A 156 -9.04 6.95 10.99
CA VAL A 156 -9.89 5.77 10.78
C VAL A 156 -10.05 5.49 9.28
N LYS A 157 -10.42 6.50 8.49
CA LYS A 157 -10.55 6.36 7.03
C LYS A 157 -9.23 5.98 6.37
N ARG A 158 -8.13 6.60 6.78
CA ARG A 158 -6.79 6.30 6.23
C ARG A 158 -6.37 4.85 6.52
N TYR A 159 -6.57 4.36 7.74
CA TYR A 159 -6.13 3.03 8.15
C TYR A 159 -7.00 1.94 7.53
N SER A 160 -8.31 2.15 7.48
CA SER A 160 -9.21 1.22 6.77
C SER A 160 -8.98 1.20 5.26
N THR A 161 -8.49 2.29 4.66
CA THR A 161 -8.04 2.30 3.26
C THR A 161 -6.85 1.37 3.04
N VAL A 162 -5.94 1.23 4.02
CA VAL A 162 -4.83 0.26 3.93
C VAL A 162 -5.37 -1.17 3.92
N PHE A 163 -6.30 -1.51 4.81
CA PHE A 163 -6.94 -2.84 4.79
C PHE A 163 -7.66 -3.10 3.46
N SER A 164 -8.47 -2.13 3.01
CA SER A 164 -9.15 -2.21 1.72
C SER A 164 -8.19 -2.40 0.54
N SER A 165 -6.99 -1.83 0.60
CA SER A 165 -5.99 -1.98 -0.47
C SER A 165 -5.40 -3.39 -0.53
N ILE A 166 -5.26 -4.09 0.60
CA ILE A 166 -4.84 -5.49 0.65
C ILE A 166 -5.85 -6.37 -0.09
N ILE A 167 -7.14 -6.22 0.23
CA ILE A 167 -8.22 -6.99 -0.38
C ILE A 167 -8.38 -6.67 -1.87
N THR A 168 -8.24 -5.38 -2.23
CA THR A 168 -8.27 -4.96 -3.64
C THR A 168 -7.11 -5.56 -4.43
N GLU A 169 -5.93 -5.64 -3.83
CA GLU A 169 -4.76 -6.26 -4.47
C GLU A 169 -4.96 -7.78 -4.63
N ALA A 170 -5.52 -8.45 -3.61
CA ALA A 170 -5.87 -9.87 -3.69
C ALA A 170 -6.87 -10.15 -4.82
N TRP A 171 -7.85 -9.27 -5.00
CA TRP A 171 -8.79 -9.37 -6.11
C TRP A 171 -8.12 -9.14 -7.47
N LYS A 172 -7.30 -8.11 -7.62
CA LYS A 172 -6.56 -7.84 -8.86
C LYS A 172 -5.67 -9.01 -9.26
N GLN A 173 -5.01 -9.65 -8.30
CA GLN A 173 -4.16 -10.81 -8.53
C GLN A 173 -4.93 -12.13 -8.60
N LYS A 174 -6.28 -12.10 -8.57
CA LYS A 174 -7.18 -13.26 -8.70
C LYS A 174 -7.04 -14.31 -7.57
N PHE A 175 -6.68 -13.87 -6.37
CA PHE A 175 -6.76 -14.72 -5.17
C PHE A 175 -8.20 -14.85 -4.67
N ILE A 176 -9.03 -13.84 -4.89
CA ILE A 176 -10.47 -13.83 -4.64
C ILE A 176 -11.23 -13.52 -5.92
N GLU A 177 -12.43 -14.08 -6.07
CA GLU A 177 -13.24 -13.94 -7.29
C GLU A 177 -13.90 -12.56 -7.37
N THR A 178 -14.37 -12.05 -6.26
CA THR A 178 -15.08 -10.78 -6.16
C THR A 178 -14.43 -9.89 -5.13
N ASN A 179 -14.43 -8.58 -5.35
CA ASN A 179 -14.00 -7.63 -4.34
C ASN A 179 -15.18 -7.34 -3.40
N PRO A 180 -15.13 -7.75 -2.11
CA PRO A 180 -16.22 -7.52 -1.17
C PRO A 180 -16.36 -6.06 -0.74
N ILE A 181 -15.40 -5.21 -1.11
CA ILE A 181 -15.37 -3.80 -0.72
C ILE A 181 -16.15 -2.97 -1.73
N GLY A 182 -17.47 -2.99 -1.63
CA GLY A 182 -18.36 -2.09 -2.37
C GLY A 182 -18.38 -0.69 -1.73
N LYS A 183 -18.57 0.35 -2.57
CA LYS A 183 -18.57 1.75 -2.12
C LYS A 183 -19.62 2.08 -1.04
N ASN A 184 -20.65 1.27 -0.88
CA ASN A 184 -21.83 1.57 -0.05
C ASN A 184 -21.96 0.70 1.21
N TYR A 185 -21.01 -0.17 1.51
CA TYR A 185 -21.14 -1.13 2.61
C TYR A 185 -20.35 -0.76 3.87
N ILE A 186 -19.51 0.27 3.82
CA ILE A 186 -18.67 0.66 4.95
C ILE A 186 -19.08 2.05 5.43
N HIS A 187 -19.49 2.14 6.69
CA HIS A 187 -19.86 3.37 7.35
C HIS A 187 -18.64 3.97 8.08
N TYR A 188 -18.17 5.10 7.58
CA TYR A 188 -17.07 5.83 8.20
C TYR A 188 -17.60 6.92 9.15
N PRO A 189 -16.91 7.22 10.25
CA PRO A 189 -17.22 8.38 11.07
C PRO A 189 -17.09 9.66 10.24
N LYS A 190 -17.98 10.62 10.50
CA LYS A 190 -18.02 11.88 9.76
C LYS A 190 -16.74 12.67 9.99
N ILE A 191 -16.04 13.00 8.90
CA ILE A 191 -14.86 13.87 8.94
C ILE A 191 -15.36 15.32 8.98
N VAL A 192 -15.17 15.96 10.12
CA VAL A 192 -15.35 17.41 10.26
C VAL A 192 -13.97 18.02 9.95
N GLN A 193 -13.87 18.74 8.85
CA GLN A 193 -12.65 19.49 8.56
C GLN A 193 -12.62 20.70 9.50
N PRO A 194 -11.57 20.88 10.32
CA PRO A 194 -11.41 22.11 11.08
C PRO A 194 -11.28 23.26 10.09
N GLN A 195 -11.96 24.35 10.38
CA GLN A 195 -11.76 25.58 9.65
C GLN A 195 -10.34 26.05 9.95
N LEU A 196 -9.47 26.03 8.94
CA LEU A 196 -8.11 26.53 9.06
C LEU A 196 -8.21 28.05 8.93
N GLU A 197 -7.92 28.74 10.00
CA GLU A 197 -7.77 30.20 10.00
C GLU A 197 -6.35 30.51 9.53
N ALA A 198 -6.22 31.37 8.54
CA ALA A 198 -4.93 31.93 8.15
C ALA A 198 -4.54 32.99 9.18
N TYR A 199 -3.25 33.17 9.40
CA TYR A 199 -2.78 34.30 10.20
C TYR A 199 -3.26 35.61 9.58
N SER A 200 -3.70 36.55 10.44
CA SER A 200 -3.99 37.92 10.01
C SER A 200 -2.72 38.68 9.66
N ASP A 201 -2.85 39.79 8.97
CA ASP A 201 -1.69 40.64 8.63
C ASP A 201 -0.97 41.16 9.90
N GLU A 202 -1.74 41.50 10.94
CA GLU A 202 -1.21 41.93 12.23
C GLU A 202 -0.46 40.81 12.97
N GLU A 203 -0.95 39.58 12.90
CA GLU A 203 -0.25 38.40 13.47
C GLU A 203 1.04 38.09 12.74
N VAL A 204 1.05 38.28 11.40
CA VAL A 204 2.28 38.16 10.59
C VAL A 204 3.28 39.25 10.94
N GLU A 205 2.85 40.49 11.09
CA GLU A 205 3.72 41.61 11.52
C GLU A 205 4.35 41.32 12.88
N GLN A 206 3.56 40.93 13.90
CA GLN A 206 4.06 40.56 15.21
C GLN A 206 5.07 39.41 15.15
N LEU A 207 4.81 38.38 14.33
CA LEU A 207 5.76 37.30 14.11
C LEU A 207 7.06 37.80 13.51
N MET A 208 7.02 38.68 12.50
CA MET A 208 8.21 39.22 11.84
C MET A 208 9.02 40.10 12.80
N GLU A 209 8.39 40.92 13.64
CA GLU A 209 9.06 41.72 14.69
C GLU A 209 9.74 40.79 15.73
N ALA A 210 9.07 39.74 16.18
CA ALA A 210 9.64 38.78 17.13
C ALA A 210 10.90 38.08 16.55
N LEU A 211 10.91 37.83 15.24
CA LEU A 211 12.01 37.17 14.54
C LEU A 211 13.27 38.03 14.47
N GLU A 212 13.18 39.34 14.65
CA GLU A 212 14.37 40.22 14.68
C GLU A 212 15.32 39.93 15.85
N ASN A 213 14.77 39.38 16.94
CA ASN A 213 15.51 39.02 18.13
C ASN A 213 16.04 37.54 18.11
N GLU A 214 15.72 36.81 17.07
CA GLU A 214 16.12 35.41 16.91
C GLU A 214 17.48 35.27 16.19
N ASP A 215 18.12 34.13 16.35
CA ASP A 215 19.33 33.83 15.58
C ASP A 215 19.04 33.86 14.06
N ILE A 216 20.06 34.22 13.27
CA ILE A 216 19.88 34.41 11.83
C ILE A 216 19.35 33.19 11.10
N ARG A 217 19.63 31.96 11.60
CA ARG A 217 19.15 30.72 10.96
C ARG A 217 17.65 30.54 11.18
N THR A 218 17.19 30.74 12.42
CA THR A 218 15.76 30.72 12.78
C THR A 218 15.02 31.81 12.05
N ARG A 219 15.56 33.04 12.06
CA ARG A 219 15.01 34.20 11.35
C ARG A 219 14.85 33.90 9.86
N ALA A 220 15.90 33.47 9.19
CA ALA A 220 15.89 33.15 7.78
C ALA A 220 14.90 32.02 7.42
N LEU A 221 14.87 30.93 8.23
CA LEU A 221 13.96 29.81 7.99
C LEU A 221 12.50 30.24 8.08
N LEU A 222 12.13 30.93 9.15
CA LEU A 222 10.74 31.32 9.38
C LEU A 222 10.29 32.46 8.45
N THR A 223 11.13 33.45 8.18
CA THR A 223 10.87 34.49 7.17
C THR A 223 10.61 33.84 5.80
N LEU A 224 11.46 32.91 5.40
CA LEU A 224 11.29 32.17 4.14
C LEU A 224 10.00 31.35 4.12
N ALA A 225 9.68 30.66 5.22
CA ALA A 225 8.45 29.86 5.33
C ALA A 225 7.18 30.71 5.18
N VAL A 226 7.13 31.85 5.88
CA VAL A 226 5.99 32.79 5.85
C VAL A 226 5.82 33.42 4.48
N THR A 227 6.92 33.92 3.89
CA THR A 227 6.85 34.65 2.63
C THR A 227 6.60 33.78 1.40
N THR A 228 6.99 32.50 1.44
CA THR A 228 6.95 31.63 0.25
C THR A 228 5.93 30.49 0.34
N GLY A 229 5.45 30.14 1.53
CA GLY A 229 4.59 28.98 1.75
C GLY A 229 5.25 27.64 1.36
N MET A 230 6.58 27.57 1.35
CA MET A 230 7.31 26.34 1.03
C MET A 230 7.03 25.25 2.07
N ARG A 231 6.96 24.02 1.60
CA ARG A 231 6.85 22.87 2.51
C ARG A 231 8.16 22.68 3.29
N ARG A 232 8.07 22.17 4.52
CA ARG A 232 9.26 21.91 5.36
C ARG A 232 10.38 21.16 4.62
N GLY A 233 10.03 20.15 3.85
CA GLY A 233 11.03 19.38 3.10
C GLY A 233 11.68 20.16 1.95
N GLU A 234 10.98 21.11 1.35
CA GLU A 234 11.48 22.01 0.31
C GLU A 234 12.44 23.04 0.93
N LEU A 235 12.05 23.63 2.08
CA LEU A 235 12.90 24.55 2.85
C LEU A 235 14.24 23.90 3.22
N VAL A 236 14.21 22.69 3.80
CA VAL A 236 15.43 21.98 4.20
C VAL A 236 16.25 21.51 3.00
N GLY A 237 15.62 21.34 1.85
CA GLY A 237 16.28 20.92 0.59
C GLY A 237 16.83 22.06 -0.25
N LEU A 238 16.63 23.32 0.17
CA LEU A 238 17.05 24.49 -0.59
C LEU A 238 18.57 24.65 -0.58
N MET A 239 19.14 25.01 -1.71
CA MET A 239 20.57 25.30 -1.89
C MET A 239 20.78 26.74 -2.31
N TRP A 240 21.98 27.29 -2.09
CA TRP A 240 22.29 28.67 -2.49
C TRP A 240 22.16 28.91 -3.99
N ASP A 241 22.42 27.90 -4.81
CA ASP A 241 22.29 27.90 -6.26
C ASP A 241 20.83 27.96 -6.74
N ASP A 242 19.86 27.67 -5.86
CA ASP A 242 18.45 27.79 -6.17
C ASP A 242 17.92 29.22 -6.01
N ILE A 243 18.74 30.17 -5.48
CA ILE A 243 18.36 31.55 -5.17
C ILE A 243 19.06 32.50 -6.12
N ASP A 244 18.29 33.20 -6.92
CA ASP A 244 18.72 34.32 -7.71
C ASP A 244 18.39 35.60 -6.92
N PHE A 245 19.41 36.19 -6.28
CA PHE A 245 19.26 37.40 -5.46
C PHE A 245 18.98 38.63 -6.30
N ASP A 246 19.47 38.68 -7.55
CA ASP A 246 19.28 39.85 -8.44
C ASP A 246 17.84 39.93 -8.95
N LYS A 247 17.24 38.74 -9.24
CA LYS A 247 15.86 38.66 -9.67
C LYS A 247 14.88 38.46 -8.51
N GLN A 248 15.39 38.27 -7.29
CA GLN A 248 14.57 37.94 -6.08
C GLN A 248 13.66 36.74 -6.28
N ILE A 249 14.21 35.65 -6.83
CA ILE A 249 13.46 34.42 -7.09
C ILE A 249 14.15 33.19 -6.49
N ILE A 250 13.32 32.20 -6.10
CA ILE A 250 13.77 30.92 -5.65
C ILE A 250 13.18 29.84 -6.55
N THR A 251 14.02 28.92 -7.03
CA THR A 251 13.61 27.75 -7.81
C THR A 251 13.51 26.53 -6.90
N ILE A 252 12.29 26.00 -6.74
CA ILE A 252 12.02 24.85 -5.88
C ILE A 252 12.03 23.61 -6.76
N SER A 253 13.06 22.77 -6.66
CA SER A 253 13.25 21.58 -7.50
C SER A 253 13.37 20.28 -6.70
N ARG A 254 13.57 20.35 -5.37
CA ARG A 254 13.84 19.21 -4.52
C ARG A 254 13.17 19.31 -3.16
N SER A 255 13.03 18.17 -2.50
CA SER A 255 12.53 18.08 -1.14
C SER A 255 13.32 17.04 -0.36
N VAL A 256 13.66 17.36 0.86
CA VAL A 256 14.42 16.49 1.75
C VAL A 256 13.47 15.85 2.76
N TYR A 257 13.69 14.58 3.04
CA TYR A 257 12.97 13.85 4.07
C TYR A 257 13.93 12.92 4.83
N LYS A 258 13.64 12.69 6.11
CA LYS A 258 14.41 11.77 6.95
C LYS A 258 13.48 10.66 7.43
N PRO A 259 13.61 9.41 6.93
CA PRO A 259 12.92 8.27 7.52
C PRO A 259 13.41 8.03 8.95
N LYS A 260 12.52 7.54 9.82
CA LYS A 260 12.90 7.26 11.22
C LYS A 260 13.98 6.16 11.24
N GLY A 261 15.16 6.48 11.82
CA GLY A 261 16.30 5.55 11.95
C GLY A 261 17.17 5.43 10.70
N GLU A 262 16.95 6.25 9.67
CA GLU A 262 17.75 6.27 8.45
C GLU A 262 18.42 7.63 8.23
N GLU A 263 19.34 7.68 7.29
CA GLU A 263 19.93 8.93 6.83
C GLU A 263 18.94 9.77 6.04
N GLN A 264 19.22 11.05 5.99
CA GLN A 264 18.44 12.01 5.23
C GLN A 264 18.56 11.73 3.74
N ARG A 265 17.43 11.75 3.03
CA ARG A 265 17.36 11.49 1.60
C ARG A 265 16.80 12.68 0.84
N ILE A 266 17.44 13.02 -0.25
CA ILE A 266 16.95 14.02 -1.20
C ILE A 266 15.99 13.33 -2.17
N LYS A 267 14.83 13.91 -2.39
CA LYS A 267 13.86 13.47 -3.37
C LYS A 267 13.59 14.60 -4.34
N ALA A 268 13.66 14.31 -5.63
CA ALA A 268 13.10 15.21 -6.64
C ALA A 268 11.59 15.39 -6.34
N THR A 269 11.05 16.55 -6.63
CA THR A 269 9.63 16.83 -6.41
C THR A 269 8.76 15.81 -7.14
N LYS A 270 7.66 15.37 -6.51
CA LYS A 270 6.80 14.23 -6.95
C LYS A 270 6.11 14.45 -8.30
N SER A 271 6.03 15.68 -8.78
CA SER A 271 5.35 16.02 -10.03
C SER A 271 6.02 17.23 -10.68
N VAL A 272 5.87 17.35 -11.99
CA VAL A 272 6.30 18.52 -12.77
C VAL A 272 5.70 19.81 -12.20
N SER A 273 4.47 19.75 -11.68
CA SER A 273 3.79 20.87 -11.02
C SER A 273 4.38 21.26 -9.65
N SER A 274 5.27 20.45 -9.08
CA SER A 274 5.96 20.78 -7.82
C SER A 274 7.26 21.54 -8.06
N ASN A 275 7.81 21.53 -9.29
CA ASN A 275 8.87 22.44 -9.70
C ASN A 275 8.24 23.80 -9.97
N ARG A 276 8.58 24.78 -9.15
CA ARG A 276 8.04 26.13 -9.26
C ARG A 276 9.07 27.17 -8.89
N THR A 277 8.91 28.35 -9.43
CA THR A 277 9.65 29.53 -9.04
C THR A 277 8.75 30.41 -8.17
N VAL A 278 9.30 30.92 -7.08
CA VAL A 278 8.61 31.82 -6.15
C VAL A 278 9.39 33.10 -6.04
N TYR A 279 8.70 34.23 -6.11
CA TYR A 279 9.28 35.55 -5.81
C TYR A 279 9.39 35.73 -4.30
N ILE A 280 10.48 36.38 -3.86
CA ILE A 280 10.71 36.73 -2.46
C ILE A 280 10.80 38.26 -2.32
N PRO A 281 10.22 38.82 -1.26
CA PRO A 281 10.38 40.24 -0.98
C PRO A 281 11.83 40.58 -0.62
N GLU A 282 12.21 41.84 -0.79
CA GLU A 282 13.57 42.33 -0.50
C GLU A 282 13.98 42.04 0.96
N SER A 283 13.04 42.18 1.91
CA SER A 283 13.26 41.86 3.32
C SER A 283 13.72 40.40 3.53
N CYS A 284 13.08 39.46 2.86
CA CYS A 284 13.46 38.04 2.88
C CYS A 284 14.82 37.82 2.21
N SER A 285 15.04 38.42 1.04
CA SER A 285 16.31 38.35 0.31
C SER A 285 17.48 38.84 1.15
N ARG A 286 17.30 39.91 1.90
CA ARG A 286 18.31 40.50 2.80
C ARG A 286 18.69 39.52 3.92
N VAL A 287 17.71 38.92 4.62
CA VAL A 287 17.94 37.97 5.68
C VAL A 287 18.66 36.71 5.17
N LEU A 288 18.28 36.22 3.98
CA LEU A 288 18.98 35.11 3.35
C LEU A 288 20.41 35.43 2.98
N TYR A 289 20.68 36.66 2.50
CA TYR A 289 22.03 37.12 2.16
C TYR A 289 22.92 37.23 3.41
N GLU A 290 22.38 37.73 4.54
CA GLU A 290 23.06 37.76 5.84
C GLU A 290 23.43 36.33 6.30
N LEU A 291 22.50 35.40 6.20
CA LEU A 291 22.76 33.99 6.51
C LEU A 291 23.86 33.39 5.63
N LYS A 292 23.85 33.73 4.30
CA LYS A 292 24.89 33.27 3.36
C LYS A 292 26.28 33.74 3.76
N ILE A 293 26.41 35.06 4.12
CA ILE A 293 27.68 35.62 4.59
C ILE A 293 28.15 34.92 5.88
N GLN A 294 27.26 34.75 6.84
CA GLN A 294 27.60 34.05 8.11
C GLN A 294 28.05 32.61 7.87
N GLN A 295 27.35 31.87 7.02
CA GLN A 295 27.75 30.48 6.71
C GLN A 295 29.08 30.42 5.96
N ALA A 296 29.40 31.41 5.10
CA ALA A 296 30.68 31.49 4.43
C ALA A 296 31.83 31.79 5.40
N SER A 297 31.58 32.60 6.45
CA SER A 297 32.56 32.90 7.50
C SER A 297 32.80 31.75 8.46
N ASP A 298 31.76 30.93 8.70
CA ASP A 298 31.83 29.73 9.52
C ASP A 298 32.57 28.62 8.74
N LYS A 299 33.90 28.65 8.69
CA LYS A 299 34.80 27.72 7.96
C LYS A 299 34.49 26.22 8.11
N ARG A 300 33.48 25.85 8.86
CA ARG A 300 33.01 24.47 9.12
C ARG A 300 32.00 23.95 8.09
N HIS A 301 31.54 24.76 7.14
CA HIS A 301 30.51 24.39 6.18
C HIS A 301 31.04 24.51 4.75
N SER A 302 31.61 23.42 4.24
CA SER A 302 32.02 23.29 2.83
C SER A 302 30.87 22.89 1.89
N CYS A 303 29.62 22.89 2.35
CA CYS A 303 28.47 22.50 1.55
C CYS A 303 27.67 23.72 1.06
N PHE A 304 27.27 23.68 -0.21
CA PHE A 304 26.45 24.68 -0.89
C PHE A 304 24.98 24.71 -0.43
N SER A 305 24.59 23.89 0.56
CA SER A 305 23.22 23.84 1.08
C SER A 305 22.97 24.88 2.17
N ILE A 306 21.76 25.42 2.22
CA ILE A 306 21.31 26.28 3.31
C ILE A 306 21.10 25.41 4.55
N SER A 307 21.99 25.50 5.53
CA SER A 307 21.88 24.75 6.78
C SER A 307 21.09 25.55 7.82
N PHE A 308 19.88 25.15 8.11
CA PHE A 308 19.05 25.71 9.18
C PHE A 308 19.22 24.98 10.52
N ALA A 309 20.06 23.95 10.61
CA ALA A 309 20.28 23.18 11.83
C ALA A 309 21.75 23.23 12.28
N ASN A 310 21.97 23.07 13.59
CA ASN A 310 23.32 22.99 14.20
C ASN A 310 24.06 21.66 13.95
N GLY A 311 23.77 20.97 12.85
CA GLY A 311 24.39 19.69 12.48
C GLY A 311 24.87 19.73 11.04
N SER A 312 26.13 19.36 10.85
CA SER A 312 26.74 19.20 9.54
C SER A 312 25.93 18.22 8.68
N TYR A 313 25.22 18.73 7.70
CA TYR A 313 24.66 17.90 6.65
C TYR A 313 25.64 17.93 5.45
N CYS A 314 26.73 17.21 5.62
CA CYS A 314 27.56 16.80 4.50
C CYS A 314 27.09 15.39 4.09
N GLY A 315 26.03 15.29 3.29
CA GLY A 315 25.80 14.12 2.47
C GLY A 315 26.76 14.26 1.29
N ASN A 316 27.60 13.26 1.07
CA ASN A 316 28.58 13.20 0.01
C ASN A 316 28.06 13.80 -1.30
N CYS A 317 28.75 14.87 -1.74
CA CYS A 317 28.75 15.24 -3.16
C CYS A 317 29.41 14.15 -3.96
#